data_bdde07cb169526bfa0833a77167c0135
#
_entry.id   bdde07cb169526bfa0833a77167c0135
#
_cell.length_a   1.000
_cell.length_b   1.000
_cell.length_c   1.000
_cell.angle_alpha   90.00
_cell.angle_beta   90.00
_cell.angle_gamma   90.00
#
_symmetry.space_group_name_H-M   'P 1'
#
loop_
_entity.id
_entity.type
_entity.pdbx_description
1 polymer ?
#
loop_
_entity_poly.entity_id
_entity_poly.type
_entity_poly.pdbx_seq_one_letter_code
_entity_poly.pdbx_strand_id
1 'polypeptide(L)'
;MPSFDIVRTSQPTDSFRVQSIIGTYDLQQQHVTEHFTGNIELPDKWNIGLIVGRSGSGKSTIAHELFDADIINGFDWSHDNILDDMPKGASTKEIAATLTAVGFSSPPSWLKPYAVLSNGEKMRCDIARAILEKRDMFVFDEFTSVVDRNVARVSSLAIQKAIRRQNKKFIAVTCHYDVQDWLMPDWVFNTDDMTFQLLDAEAQKKIDQDLTSKSTKQSERNTFGTSLRSITI
;
A
#
# COMPACT_ATOMS: atom_id res chain seq x y z
N MET A 1 -1.90 7.94 -22.94
CA MET A 1 -1.88 6.55 -22.45
C MET A 1 -0.45 6.25 -22.04
N PRO A 2 -0.16 6.04 -20.76
CA PRO A 2 1.21 5.71 -20.36
C PRO A 2 1.57 4.30 -20.84
N SER A 3 2.43 4.25 -21.86
CA SER A 3 3.11 3.04 -22.29
C SER A 3 4.53 3.08 -21.75
N PHE A 4 5.09 1.95 -21.41
CA PHE A 4 6.47 1.83 -20.96
C PHE A 4 7.19 0.71 -21.73
N ASP A 5 8.47 0.95 -21.93
CA ASP A 5 9.43 0.02 -22.53
C ASP A 5 10.75 0.19 -21.77
N ILE A 6 10.94 -0.63 -20.75
CA ILE A 6 12.03 -0.49 -19.79
C ILE A 6 12.99 -1.64 -19.95
N VAL A 7 14.25 -1.33 -20.27
CA VAL A 7 15.34 -2.30 -20.29
C VAL A 7 16.25 -2.04 -19.11
N ARG A 8 16.36 -3.00 -18.19
CA ARG A 8 17.34 -2.99 -17.11
C ARG A 8 18.42 -4.01 -17.34
N THR A 9 19.66 -3.54 -17.36
CA THR A 9 20.83 -4.42 -17.42
C THR A 9 21.58 -4.33 -16.10
N SER A 10 21.73 -5.43 -15.41
CA SER A 10 22.56 -5.56 -14.21
C SER A 10 23.87 -6.22 -14.57
N GLN A 11 24.97 -5.54 -14.26
CA GLN A 11 26.32 -6.10 -14.38
C GLN A 11 26.98 -6.11 -13.00
N PRO A 12 27.57 -7.22 -12.56
CA PRO A 12 28.38 -7.22 -11.35
C PRO A 12 29.54 -6.22 -11.49
N THR A 13 29.77 -5.44 -10.45
CA THR A 13 30.92 -4.52 -10.43
C THR A 13 32.23 -5.30 -10.41
N ASP A 14 33.24 -4.81 -11.13
CA ASP A 14 34.57 -5.44 -11.16
C ASP A 14 35.39 -5.02 -9.92
N SER A 15 34.94 -5.45 -8.73
CA SER A 15 35.65 -5.22 -7.49
C SER A 15 36.32 -6.52 -7.01
N PHE A 16 37.44 -6.40 -6.31
CA PHE A 16 38.15 -7.56 -5.73
C PHE A 16 37.23 -8.49 -4.92
N ARG A 17 36.29 -7.92 -4.14
CA ARG A 17 35.34 -8.71 -3.34
C ARG A 17 34.39 -9.51 -4.20
N VAL A 18 33.89 -8.90 -5.28
CA VAL A 18 33.00 -9.56 -6.23
C VAL A 18 33.73 -10.67 -6.95
N GLN A 19 34.92 -10.41 -7.45
CA GLN A 19 35.75 -11.43 -8.12
C GLN A 19 36.12 -12.59 -7.18
N SER A 20 36.43 -12.31 -5.92
CA SER A 20 36.71 -13.34 -4.93
C SER A 20 35.50 -14.24 -4.67
N ILE A 21 34.28 -13.69 -4.59
CA ILE A 21 33.07 -14.49 -4.42
C ILE A 21 32.78 -15.31 -5.67
N ILE A 22 32.88 -14.70 -6.86
CA ILE A 22 32.71 -15.40 -8.13
C ILE A 22 33.65 -16.61 -8.21
N GLY A 23 34.95 -16.41 -7.90
CA GLY A 23 35.94 -17.48 -7.93
C GLY A 23 35.73 -18.54 -6.84
N THR A 24 35.31 -18.13 -5.62
CA THR A 24 35.08 -19.05 -4.51
C THR A 24 33.89 -19.99 -4.73
N TYR A 25 32.84 -19.49 -5.36
CA TYR A 25 31.60 -20.22 -5.58
C TYR A 25 31.38 -20.67 -7.02
N ASP A 26 32.38 -20.51 -7.88
CA ASP A 26 32.34 -20.85 -9.32
C ASP A 26 31.10 -20.28 -10.03
N LEU A 27 30.80 -19.01 -9.73
CA LEU A 27 29.63 -18.33 -10.29
C LEU A 27 29.92 -17.88 -11.72
N GLN A 28 28.96 -18.14 -12.62
CA GLN A 28 29.02 -17.54 -13.96
C GLN A 28 28.62 -16.07 -13.85
N GLN A 29 29.43 -15.17 -14.42
CA GLN A 29 29.03 -13.76 -14.61
C GLN A 29 27.88 -13.69 -15.60
N GLN A 30 26.66 -13.62 -15.08
CA GLN A 30 25.48 -13.43 -15.93
C GLN A 30 25.15 -11.94 -16.00
N HIS A 31 25.18 -11.41 -17.19
CA HIS A 31 24.51 -10.16 -17.52
C HIS A 31 22.99 -10.43 -17.51
N VAL A 32 22.32 -9.98 -16.47
CA VAL A 32 20.85 -10.10 -16.43
C VAL A 32 20.27 -8.87 -17.09
N THR A 33 19.61 -9.07 -18.22
CA THR A 33 18.82 -8.03 -18.88
C THR A 33 17.36 -8.36 -18.67
N GLU A 34 16.66 -7.47 -18.00
CA GLU A 34 15.21 -7.55 -17.81
C GLU A 34 14.54 -6.53 -18.72
N HIS A 35 13.51 -6.94 -19.42
CA HIS A 35 12.77 -6.10 -20.35
C HIS A 35 11.28 -6.10 -19.91
N PHE A 36 10.78 -4.93 -19.53
CA PHE A 36 9.40 -4.73 -19.10
C PHE A 36 8.70 -3.85 -20.14
N THR A 37 7.68 -4.39 -20.79
CA THR A 37 6.86 -3.64 -21.75
C THR A 37 5.41 -3.75 -21.37
N GLY A 38 4.67 -2.66 -21.49
CA GLY A 38 3.25 -2.67 -21.17
C GLY A 38 2.56 -1.34 -21.45
N ASN A 39 1.24 -1.37 -21.31
CA ASN A 39 0.38 -0.21 -21.45
C ASN A 39 -0.62 -0.17 -20.30
N ILE A 40 -0.76 0.99 -19.66
CA ILE A 40 -1.75 1.23 -18.61
C ILE A 40 -2.74 2.26 -19.13
N GLU A 41 -3.94 1.82 -19.46
CA GLU A 41 -5.02 2.68 -19.94
C GLU A 41 -5.85 3.20 -18.78
N LEU A 42 -5.36 4.23 -18.10
CA LEU A 42 -6.05 4.81 -16.96
C LEU A 42 -7.42 5.37 -17.37
N PRO A 43 -8.50 5.02 -16.66
CA PRO A 43 -9.82 5.59 -16.91
C PRO A 43 -9.85 7.06 -16.48
N ASP A 44 -10.77 7.85 -17.07
CA ASP A 44 -10.93 9.28 -16.72
C ASP A 44 -11.25 9.50 -15.25
N LYS A 45 -12.04 8.60 -14.68
CA LYS A 45 -12.48 8.66 -13.28
C LYS A 45 -12.04 7.41 -12.54
N TRP A 46 -11.18 7.60 -11.54
CA TRP A 46 -10.73 6.56 -10.62
C TRP A 46 -10.17 7.20 -9.34
N ASN A 47 -10.16 6.46 -8.28
CA ASN A 47 -9.54 6.85 -7.01
C ASN A 47 -8.41 5.94 -6.60
N ILE A 48 -8.51 4.64 -6.88
CA ILE A 48 -7.56 3.65 -6.38
C ILE A 48 -7.05 2.78 -7.52
N GLY A 49 -5.74 2.74 -7.66
CA GLY A 49 -5.01 1.84 -8.53
C GLY A 49 -4.19 0.83 -7.73
N LEU A 50 -3.95 -0.32 -8.31
CA LEU A 50 -3.12 -1.36 -7.73
C LEU A 50 -2.11 -1.86 -8.76
N ILE A 51 -0.83 -1.83 -8.40
CA ILE A 51 0.24 -2.54 -9.11
C ILE A 51 0.65 -3.73 -8.25
N VAL A 52 0.45 -4.94 -8.74
CA VAL A 52 0.67 -6.18 -8.00
C VAL A 52 1.51 -7.17 -8.80
N GLY A 53 2.25 -8.03 -8.11
CA GLY A 53 3.06 -9.10 -8.70
C GLY A 53 4.10 -9.62 -7.72
N ARG A 54 4.78 -10.69 -8.05
CA ARG A 54 5.81 -11.30 -7.21
C ARG A 54 6.96 -10.34 -6.89
N SER A 55 7.71 -10.62 -5.84
CA SER A 55 8.96 -9.91 -5.58
C SER A 55 9.90 -10.06 -6.78
N GLY A 56 10.52 -8.97 -7.23
CA GLY A 56 11.39 -8.95 -8.40
C GLY A 56 10.68 -8.88 -9.76
N SER A 57 9.34 -8.78 -9.83
CA SER A 57 8.59 -8.68 -11.10
C SER A 57 8.60 -7.28 -11.74
N GLY A 58 9.40 -6.33 -11.24
CA GLY A 58 9.52 -4.99 -11.83
C GLY A 58 8.50 -3.96 -11.35
N LYS A 59 7.66 -4.26 -10.34
CA LYS A 59 6.63 -3.35 -9.81
C LYS A 59 7.14 -1.93 -9.52
N SER A 60 8.13 -1.82 -8.65
CA SER A 60 8.72 -0.54 -8.27
C SER A 60 9.35 0.18 -9.45
N THR A 61 9.99 -0.57 -10.36
CA THR A 61 10.57 -0.02 -11.60
C THR A 61 9.51 0.60 -12.48
N ILE A 62 8.40 -0.11 -12.71
CA ILE A 62 7.28 0.38 -13.52
C ILE A 62 6.58 1.55 -12.84
N ALA A 63 6.40 1.49 -11.51
CA ALA A 63 5.82 2.59 -10.74
C ALA A 63 6.68 3.87 -10.86
N HIS A 64 8.00 3.75 -10.74
CA HIS A 64 8.93 4.88 -10.92
C HIS A 64 8.91 5.42 -12.35
N GLU A 65 8.89 4.59 -13.36
CA GLU A 65 8.85 5.04 -14.75
C GLU A 65 7.58 5.84 -15.06
N LEU A 66 6.43 5.40 -14.54
CA LEU A 66 5.14 6.00 -14.88
C LEU A 66 4.71 7.13 -13.94
N PHE A 67 5.12 7.09 -12.67
CA PHE A 67 4.56 7.91 -11.60
C PHE A 67 5.61 8.49 -10.65
N ASP A 68 6.86 8.65 -11.04
CA ASP A 68 8.00 9.03 -10.17
C ASP A 68 7.71 10.27 -9.31
N ALA A 69 7.12 11.30 -9.90
CA ALA A 69 6.79 12.54 -9.22
C ALA A 69 5.74 12.39 -8.08
N ASP A 70 4.96 11.32 -8.11
CA ASP A 70 3.87 11.05 -7.17
C ASP A 70 4.24 9.99 -6.13
N ILE A 71 5.42 9.36 -6.23
CA ILE A 71 5.88 8.35 -5.28
C ILE A 71 6.22 8.99 -3.94
N ILE A 72 5.71 8.38 -2.87
CA ILE A 72 6.07 8.74 -1.51
C ILE A 72 7.36 8.00 -1.13
N ASN A 73 8.48 8.71 -1.14
CA ASN A 73 9.78 8.19 -0.73
C ASN A 73 10.05 8.33 0.79
N GLY A 74 8.99 8.51 1.57
CA GLY A 74 9.04 8.84 2.98
C GLY A 74 8.85 10.33 3.25
N PHE A 75 8.78 10.67 4.53
CA PHE A 75 8.66 12.06 4.99
C PHE A 75 9.74 12.33 6.04
N ASP A 76 10.05 13.61 6.23
CA ASP A 76 10.88 14.03 7.35
C ASP A 76 10.02 14.04 8.63
N TRP A 77 10.38 13.13 9.55
CA TRP A 77 9.76 12.97 10.84
C TRP A 77 10.80 13.29 11.91
N SER A 78 10.85 14.56 12.34
CA SER A 78 11.92 15.12 13.16
C SER A 78 11.51 15.52 14.56
N HIS A 79 10.20 15.67 14.83
CA HIS A 79 9.69 16.09 16.12
C HIS A 79 9.45 14.93 17.11
N ASP A 80 9.29 15.26 18.38
CA ASP A 80 9.01 14.29 19.45
C ASP A 80 7.59 13.73 19.44
N ASN A 81 6.78 14.16 18.49
CA ASN A 81 5.43 13.64 18.26
C ASN A 81 5.07 13.79 16.77
N ILE A 82 4.16 12.95 16.28
CA ILE A 82 3.79 12.98 14.86
C ILE A 82 2.90 14.17 14.47
N LEU A 83 2.26 14.83 15.43
CA LEU A 83 1.33 15.92 15.13
C LEU A 83 2.06 17.17 14.63
N ASP A 84 3.23 17.46 15.21
CA ASP A 84 4.04 18.60 14.85
C ASP A 84 4.76 18.44 13.51
N ASP A 85 4.89 17.19 13.02
CA ASP A 85 5.41 16.88 11.70
C ASP A 85 4.34 16.89 10.60
N MET A 86 3.06 17.04 10.95
CA MET A 86 1.99 17.15 9.96
C MET A 86 2.03 18.50 9.23
N PRO A 87 1.44 18.62 8.03
CA PRO A 87 1.50 19.85 7.24
C PRO A 87 0.97 21.06 8.01
N LYS A 88 1.75 22.14 8.06
CA LYS A 88 1.44 23.36 8.83
C LYS A 88 0.09 24.01 8.48
N GLY A 89 -0.42 23.77 7.28
CA GLY A 89 -1.71 24.29 6.82
C GLY A 89 -2.91 23.46 7.28
N ALA A 90 -2.69 22.30 7.92
CA ALA A 90 -3.75 21.43 8.42
C ALA A 90 -4.08 21.78 9.88
N SER A 91 -5.36 21.94 10.19
CA SER A 91 -5.81 22.11 11.57
C SER A 91 -5.70 20.82 12.37
N THR A 92 -5.58 20.90 13.70
CA THR A 92 -5.57 19.73 14.59
C THR A 92 -6.80 18.84 14.38
N LYS A 93 -7.95 19.44 14.07
CA LYS A 93 -9.20 18.70 13.78
C LYS A 93 -9.08 17.90 12.48
N GLU A 94 -8.50 18.47 11.43
CA GLU A 94 -8.28 17.77 10.16
C GLU A 94 -7.25 16.65 10.31
N ILE A 95 -6.17 16.90 11.05
CA ILE A 95 -5.14 15.89 11.35
C ILE A 95 -5.77 14.71 12.09
N ALA A 96 -6.48 14.95 13.19
CA ALA A 96 -7.13 13.90 13.98
C ALA A 96 -8.18 13.12 13.18
N ALA A 97 -8.98 13.81 12.36
CA ALA A 97 -9.98 13.19 11.48
C ALA A 97 -9.30 12.31 10.41
N THR A 98 -8.20 12.77 9.80
CA THR A 98 -7.49 12.00 8.76
C THR A 98 -6.78 10.79 9.34
N LEU A 99 -6.07 10.92 10.47
CA LEU A 99 -5.44 9.79 11.17
C LEU A 99 -6.48 8.71 11.54
N THR A 100 -7.62 9.13 12.07
CA THR A 100 -8.72 8.22 12.38
C THR A 100 -9.28 7.56 11.12
N ALA A 101 -9.45 8.32 10.04
CA ALA A 101 -10.02 7.83 8.78
C ALA A 101 -9.13 6.76 8.10
N VAL A 102 -7.80 6.87 8.19
CA VAL A 102 -6.87 5.84 7.68
C VAL A 102 -6.71 4.64 8.64
N GLY A 103 -7.47 4.61 9.74
CA GLY A 103 -7.45 3.51 10.72
C GLY A 103 -6.40 3.66 11.82
N PHE A 104 -5.80 4.84 11.98
CA PHE A 104 -4.89 5.14 13.09
C PHE A 104 -5.63 5.94 14.17
N SER A 105 -6.53 5.29 14.89
CA SER A 105 -7.45 5.90 15.88
C SER A 105 -6.97 5.77 17.32
N SER A 106 -5.66 5.92 17.58
CA SER A 106 -5.06 5.85 18.91
C SER A 106 -4.40 7.19 19.30
N PRO A 107 -5.14 8.16 19.87
CA PRO A 107 -4.58 9.47 20.25
C PRO A 107 -3.32 9.41 21.10
N PRO A 108 -3.16 8.48 22.07
CA PRO A 108 -1.91 8.36 22.81
C PRO A 108 -0.68 8.03 21.95
N SER A 109 -0.87 7.31 20.82
CA SER A 109 0.21 7.03 19.87
C SER A 109 0.58 8.25 19.01
N TRP A 110 -0.34 9.20 18.83
CA TRP A 110 -0.06 10.44 18.07
C TRP A 110 0.90 11.39 18.79
N LEU A 111 1.00 11.27 20.11
CA LEU A 111 1.89 12.04 20.98
C LEU A 111 3.31 11.44 21.05
N LYS A 112 3.60 10.40 20.25
CA LYS A 112 4.89 9.73 20.21
C LYS A 112 5.67 10.15 18.98
N PRO A 113 7.03 10.10 19.03
CA PRO A 113 7.86 10.24 17.84
C PRO A 113 7.55 9.14 16.83
N TYR A 114 7.61 9.46 15.54
CA TYR A 114 7.40 8.49 14.45
C TYR A 114 8.29 7.25 14.57
N ALA A 115 9.53 7.43 15.02
CA ALA A 115 10.52 6.37 15.12
C ALA A 115 10.07 5.18 15.99
N VAL A 116 9.26 5.42 17.03
CA VAL A 116 8.80 4.38 17.99
C VAL A 116 7.46 3.76 17.62
N LEU A 117 6.83 4.21 16.52
CA LEU A 117 5.59 3.63 16.03
C LEU A 117 5.84 2.23 15.45
N SER A 118 4.86 1.35 15.54
CA SER A 118 4.85 0.08 14.80
C SER A 118 4.80 0.33 13.29
N ASN A 119 5.24 -0.63 12.49
CA ASN A 119 5.24 -0.51 11.02
C ASN A 119 3.84 -0.21 10.46
N GLY A 120 2.79 -0.81 11.03
CA GLY A 120 1.42 -0.53 10.61
C GLY A 120 0.95 0.88 10.99
N GLU A 121 1.40 1.44 12.12
CA GLU A 121 1.13 2.83 12.50
C GLU A 121 1.90 3.80 11.60
N LYS A 122 3.18 3.50 11.30
CA LYS A 122 4.03 4.27 10.38
C LYS A 122 3.39 4.38 9.00
N MET A 123 3.00 3.26 8.40
CA MET A 123 2.34 3.23 7.10
C MET A 123 1.07 4.11 7.07
N ARG A 124 0.22 3.99 8.08
CA ARG A 124 -1.00 4.81 8.17
C ARG A 124 -0.70 6.28 8.40
N CYS A 125 0.34 6.58 9.17
CA CYS A 125 0.82 7.93 9.42
C CYS A 125 1.31 8.60 8.14
N ASP A 126 2.14 7.90 7.34
CA ASP A 126 2.64 8.39 6.06
C ASP A 126 1.50 8.65 5.07
N ILE A 127 0.53 7.75 4.98
CA ILE A 127 -0.65 7.94 4.12
C ILE A 127 -1.50 9.11 4.59
N ALA A 128 -1.71 9.27 5.90
CA ALA A 128 -2.43 10.43 6.45
C ALA A 128 -1.74 11.75 6.10
N ARG A 129 -0.42 11.79 6.21
CA ARG A 129 0.38 12.97 5.85
C ARG A 129 0.30 13.27 4.35
N ALA A 130 0.42 12.27 3.48
CA ALA A 130 0.24 12.42 2.04
C ALA A 130 -1.15 13.01 1.67
N ILE A 131 -2.19 12.54 2.34
CA ILE A 131 -3.54 13.08 2.19
C ILE A 131 -3.61 14.55 2.60
N LEU A 132 -3.00 14.91 3.73
CA LEU A 132 -3.00 16.27 4.27
C LEU A 132 -2.13 17.25 3.47
N GLU A 133 -1.09 16.78 2.79
CA GLU A 133 -0.27 17.58 1.87
C GLU A 133 -1.03 18.08 0.63
N LYS A 134 -2.32 17.71 0.51
CA LYS A 134 -3.20 18.15 -0.60
C LYS A 134 -2.72 17.71 -1.99
N ARG A 135 -1.92 16.64 -2.07
CA ARG A 135 -1.58 16.00 -3.34
C ARG A 135 -2.84 15.45 -3.98
N ASP A 136 -3.04 15.67 -5.26
CA ASP A 136 -4.18 15.12 -6.00
C ASP A 136 -4.01 13.61 -6.23
N MET A 137 -2.77 13.17 -6.44
CA MET A 137 -2.37 11.78 -6.61
C MET A 137 -1.12 11.48 -5.77
N PHE A 138 -1.01 10.25 -5.28
CA PHE A 138 0.23 9.73 -4.69
C PHE A 138 0.31 8.20 -4.83
N VAL A 139 1.54 7.72 -4.91
CA VAL A 139 1.90 6.30 -5.03
C VAL A 139 2.61 5.86 -3.75
N PHE A 140 2.21 4.74 -3.21
CA PHE A 140 2.85 4.15 -2.04
C PHE A 140 3.45 2.80 -2.42
N ASP A 141 4.78 2.76 -2.52
CA ASP A 141 5.50 1.53 -2.80
C ASP A 141 5.61 0.66 -1.54
N GLU A 142 5.77 -0.64 -1.73
CA GLU A 142 5.79 -1.65 -0.66
C GLU A 142 4.56 -1.58 0.27
N PHE A 143 3.38 -1.25 -0.29
CA PHE A 143 2.15 -1.15 0.48
C PHE A 143 1.84 -2.48 1.19
N THR A 144 1.70 -2.42 2.51
CA THR A 144 1.46 -3.55 3.42
C THR A 144 2.57 -4.60 3.53
N SER A 145 3.75 -4.40 2.93
CA SER A 145 4.82 -5.40 2.92
C SER A 145 5.40 -5.72 4.30
N VAL A 146 5.41 -4.75 5.20
CA VAL A 146 6.03 -4.85 6.52
C VAL A 146 5.01 -4.93 7.67
N VAL A 147 3.74 -5.24 7.38
CA VAL A 147 2.68 -5.28 8.39
C VAL A 147 2.00 -6.65 8.43
N ASP A 148 1.48 -7.01 9.62
CA ASP A 148 0.66 -8.21 9.80
C ASP A 148 -0.57 -8.19 8.88
N ARG A 149 -1.02 -9.38 8.42
CA ARG A 149 -2.12 -9.50 7.45
C ARG A 149 -3.47 -8.97 7.97
N ASN A 150 -3.74 -9.08 9.28
CA ASN A 150 -4.94 -8.52 9.88
C ASN A 150 -4.87 -6.99 9.90
N VAL A 151 -3.70 -6.44 10.25
CA VAL A 151 -3.45 -4.98 10.20
C VAL A 151 -3.53 -4.49 8.76
N ALA A 152 -2.96 -5.19 7.80
CA ALA A 152 -3.03 -4.87 6.37
C ALA A 152 -4.47 -4.78 5.89
N ARG A 153 -5.31 -5.79 6.23
CA ARG A 153 -6.73 -5.82 5.88
C ARG A 153 -7.49 -4.63 6.44
N VAL A 154 -7.40 -4.41 7.75
CA VAL A 154 -8.13 -3.32 8.41
C VAL A 154 -7.68 -1.96 7.89
N SER A 155 -6.37 -1.78 7.69
CA SER A 155 -5.81 -0.53 7.17
C SER A 155 -6.24 -0.29 5.71
N SER A 156 -6.18 -1.29 4.84
CA SER A 156 -6.60 -1.17 3.44
C SER A 156 -8.07 -0.78 3.32
N LEU A 157 -8.96 -1.39 4.12
CA LEU A 157 -10.38 -1.04 4.18
C LEU A 157 -10.63 0.39 4.67
N ALA A 158 -9.84 0.88 5.63
CA ALA A 158 -9.95 2.25 6.13
C ALA A 158 -9.41 3.26 5.10
N ILE A 159 -8.23 3.00 4.55
CA ILE A 159 -7.54 3.86 3.59
C ILE A 159 -8.39 4.05 2.34
N GLN A 160 -8.95 2.97 1.75
CA GLN A 160 -9.76 3.09 0.54
C GLN A 160 -10.98 4.00 0.77
N LYS A 161 -11.63 3.91 1.94
CA LYS A 161 -12.75 4.78 2.30
C LYS A 161 -12.32 6.24 2.47
N ALA A 162 -11.16 6.47 3.08
CA ALA A 162 -10.60 7.81 3.25
C ALA A 162 -10.26 8.47 1.91
N ILE A 163 -9.60 7.74 1.01
CA ILE A 163 -9.21 8.20 -0.34
C ILE A 163 -10.44 8.56 -1.16
N ARG A 164 -11.43 7.67 -1.25
CA ARG A 164 -12.66 7.90 -2.01
C ARG A 164 -13.48 9.08 -1.47
N ARG A 165 -13.58 9.20 -0.13
CA ARG A 165 -14.29 10.33 0.50
C ARG A 165 -13.66 11.68 0.16
N GLN A 166 -12.35 11.73 -0.01
CA GLN A 166 -11.62 12.95 -0.33
C GLN A 166 -11.40 13.15 -1.84
N ASN A 167 -11.93 12.25 -2.66
CA ASN A 167 -11.80 12.24 -4.13
C ASN A 167 -10.34 12.37 -4.60
N LYS A 168 -9.41 11.70 -3.88
CA LYS A 168 -7.99 11.63 -4.25
C LYS A 168 -7.69 10.42 -5.11
N LYS A 169 -6.54 10.43 -5.77
CA LYS A 169 -5.99 9.29 -6.50
C LYS A 169 -4.87 8.66 -5.68
N PHE A 170 -4.94 7.36 -5.50
CA PHE A 170 -3.96 6.57 -4.76
C PHE A 170 -3.58 5.31 -5.54
N ILE A 171 -2.29 5.07 -5.69
CA ILE A 171 -1.77 3.85 -6.29
C ILE A 171 -1.00 3.09 -5.22
N ALA A 172 -1.42 1.87 -4.92
CA ALA A 172 -0.68 0.94 -4.08
C ALA A 172 0.18 0.03 -4.95
N VAL A 173 1.45 -0.14 -4.55
CA VAL A 173 2.37 -1.11 -5.17
C VAL A 173 2.70 -2.16 -4.13
N THR A 174 2.41 -3.44 -4.40
CA THR A 174 2.55 -4.50 -3.39
C THR A 174 2.82 -5.86 -4.02
N CYS A 175 3.46 -6.75 -3.27
CA CYS A 175 3.58 -8.17 -3.63
C CYS A 175 2.44 -9.05 -3.09
N HIS A 176 1.46 -8.46 -2.40
CA HIS A 176 0.38 -9.17 -1.75
C HIS A 176 -0.94 -9.07 -2.54
N TYR A 177 -1.36 -10.16 -3.16
CA TYR A 177 -2.55 -10.20 -4.02
C TYR A 177 -3.87 -10.03 -3.25
N ASP A 178 -3.95 -10.45 -1.99
CA ASP A 178 -5.14 -10.29 -1.14
C ASP A 178 -5.47 -8.83 -0.79
N VAL A 179 -4.54 -7.91 -1.01
CA VAL A 179 -4.77 -6.47 -0.91
C VAL A 179 -5.83 -6.01 -1.91
N GLN A 180 -5.95 -6.65 -3.06
CA GLN A 180 -6.97 -6.34 -4.06
C GLN A 180 -8.38 -6.40 -3.48
N ASP A 181 -8.68 -7.45 -2.71
CA ASP A 181 -10.01 -7.64 -2.10
C ASP A 181 -10.34 -6.59 -1.03
N TRP A 182 -9.32 -6.03 -0.38
CA TRP A 182 -9.50 -5.10 0.72
C TRP A 182 -9.43 -3.64 0.30
N LEU A 183 -8.57 -3.34 -0.66
CA LEU A 183 -8.37 -1.99 -1.18
C LEU A 183 -9.44 -1.63 -2.22
N MET A 184 -10.03 -2.66 -2.86
CA MET A 184 -11.06 -2.52 -3.89
C MET A 184 -10.66 -1.49 -4.96
N PRO A 185 -9.56 -1.74 -5.71
CA PRO A 185 -9.04 -0.79 -6.67
C PRO A 185 -9.99 -0.64 -7.88
N ASP A 186 -9.93 0.51 -8.52
CA ASP A 186 -10.69 0.78 -9.77
C ASP A 186 -9.99 0.15 -10.98
N TRP A 187 -8.68 -0.06 -10.87
CA TRP A 187 -7.88 -0.76 -11.86
C TRP A 187 -6.72 -1.52 -11.20
N VAL A 188 -6.29 -2.60 -11.84
CA VAL A 188 -5.15 -3.43 -11.43
C VAL A 188 -4.20 -3.61 -12.60
N PHE A 189 -2.91 -3.43 -12.34
CA PHE A 189 -1.84 -3.85 -13.24
C PHE A 189 -1.07 -4.99 -12.57
N ASN A 190 -1.09 -6.16 -13.20
CA ASN A 190 -0.35 -7.33 -12.74
C ASN A 190 0.98 -7.42 -13.50
N THR A 191 2.09 -7.33 -12.78
CA THR A 191 3.44 -7.35 -13.37
C THR A 191 3.98 -8.77 -13.61
N ASP A 192 3.27 -9.82 -13.19
CA ASP A 192 3.70 -11.19 -13.50
C ASP A 192 3.39 -11.60 -14.93
N ASP A 193 2.31 -11.08 -15.48
CA ASP A 193 1.83 -11.34 -16.84
C ASP A 193 1.67 -10.05 -17.69
N MET A 194 2.06 -8.90 -17.13
CA MET A 194 1.97 -7.57 -17.75
C MET A 194 0.56 -7.22 -18.21
N THR A 195 -0.45 -7.64 -17.46
CA THR A 195 -1.86 -7.38 -17.77
C THR A 195 -2.43 -6.21 -17.02
N PHE A 196 -3.23 -5.40 -17.72
CA PHE A 196 -4.02 -4.31 -17.14
C PHE A 196 -5.51 -4.65 -17.16
N GLN A 197 -6.19 -4.42 -16.04
CA GLN A 197 -7.62 -4.70 -15.90
C GLN A 197 -8.33 -3.51 -15.24
N LEU A 198 -9.44 -3.10 -15.83
CA LEU A 198 -10.42 -2.22 -15.18
C LEU A 198 -11.37 -3.08 -14.35
N LEU A 199 -11.58 -2.69 -13.11
CA LEU A 199 -12.51 -3.39 -12.22
C LEU A 199 -13.84 -2.60 -12.14
N ASP A 200 -14.93 -3.29 -12.39
CA ASP A 200 -16.26 -2.67 -12.39
C ASP A 200 -16.71 -2.33 -10.96
N ALA A 201 -17.18 -1.09 -10.78
CA ALA A 201 -17.68 -0.59 -9.49
C ALA A 201 -18.88 -1.40 -8.94
N GLU A 202 -19.66 -2.07 -9.80
CA GLU A 202 -20.74 -2.94 -9.36
C GLU A 202 -20.26 -4.28 -8.82
N ALA A 203 -19.20 -4.85 -9.41
CA ALA A 203 -18.56 -6.04 -8.89
C ALA A 203 -17.92 -5.78 -7.51
N GLN A 204 -17.34 -4.59 -7.33
CA GLN A 204 -16.75 -4.16 -6.06
C GLN A 204 -17.80 -3.98 -4.95
N LYS A 205 -18.98 -3.44 -5.24
CA LYS A 205 -20.06 -3.31 -4.27
C LYS A 205 -20.58 -4.66 -3.78
N LYS A 206 -20.61 -5.69 -4.62
CA LYS A 206 -20.98 -7.06 -4.23
C LYS A 206 -19.96 -7.66 -3.26
N ILE A 207 -18.67 -7.44 -3.50
CA ILE A 207 -17.59 -7.90 -2.61
C ILE A 207 -17.69 -7.22 -1.24
N ASP A 208 -17.96 -5.91 -1.19
CA ASP A 208 -18.12 -5.16 0.08
C ASP A 208 -19.35 -5.65 0.88
N GLN A 209 -20.45 -5.95 0.22
CA GLN A 209 -21.65 -6.53 0.85
C GLN A 209 -21.40 -7.94 1.39
N ASP A 210 -20.67 -8.77 0.67
CA ASP A 210 -20.31 -10.13 1.10
C ASP A 210 -19.32 -10.11 2.28
N LEU A 211 -18.35 -9.21 2.30
CA LEU A 211 -17.40 -9.05 3.39
C LEU A 211 -18.09 -8.53 4.65
N THR A 212 -19.00 -7.59 4.51
CA THR A 212 -19.79 -7.03 5.62
C THR A 212 -20.73 -8.09 6.20
N SER A 213 -21.40 -8.88 5.36
CA SER A 213 -22.31 -9.95 5.79
C SER A 213 -21.58 -11.09 6.50
N LYS A 214 -20.38 -11.46 6.07
CA LYS A 214 -19.54 -12.47 6.73
C LYS A 214 -19.02 -11.99 8.07
N SER A 215 -18.63 -10.72 8.19
CA SER A 215 -18.17 -10.11 9.44
C SER A 215 -19.27 -10.07 10.50
N THR A 216 -20.50 -9.70 10.11
CA THR A 216 -21.68 -9.68 11.00
C THR A 216 -22.03 -11.08 11.52
N LYS A 217 -22.04 -12.09 10.63
CA LYS A 217 -22.30 -13.50 11.02
C LYS A 217 -21.22 -14.08 11.96
N GLN A 218 -19.99 -13.64 11.82
CA GLN A 218 -18.89 -14.07 12.70
C GLN A 218 -18.97 -13.40 14.08
N SER A 219 -19.38 -12.13 14.14
CA SER A 219 -19.64 -11.41 15.40
C SER A 219 -20.80 -12.03 16.16
N GLU A 220 -21.90 -12.36 15.50
CA GLU A 220 -23.06 -13.01 16.11
C GLU A 220 -22.72 -14.40 16.66
N ARG A 221 -21.94 -15.22 15.93
CA ARG A 221 -21.47 -16.53 16.42
C ARG A 221 -20.59 -16.42 17.66
N ASN A 222 -19.75 -15.40 17.76
CA ASN A 222 -18.90 -15.18 18.94
C ASN A 222 -19.74 -14.72 20.14
N THR A 223 -20.79 -13.95 19.92
CA THR A 223 -21.69 -13.47 21.00
C THR A 223 -22.53 -14.63 21.55
N PHE A 224 -23.03 -15.52 20.72
CA PHE A 224 -23.76 -16.73 21.15
C PHE A 224 -22.85 -17.75 21.85
N GLY A 225 -21.59 -17.88 21.43
CA GLY A 225 -20.62 -18.79 22.06
C GLY A 225 -20.22 -18.38 23.47
N THR A 226 -20.26 -17.09 23.79
CA THR A 226 -19.94 -16.57 25.13
C THR A 226 -21.14 -16.70 26.10
N SER A 227 -22.37 -16.65 25.59
CA SER A 227 -23.59 -16.78 26.40
C SER A 227 -23.86 -18.22 26.90
N LEU A 228 -23.32 -19.24 26.23
CA LEU A 228 -23.50 -20.66 26.62
C LEU A 228 -22.46 -21.17 27.63
N ARG A 229 -21.42 -20.37 27.95
CA ARG A 229 -20.41 -20.76 28.96
C ARG A 229 -20.69 -20.25 30.39
N SER A 230 -21.76 -19.51 30.59
CA SER A 230 -22.13 -18.95 31.92
C SER A 230 -23.29 -19.66 32.62
N ILE A 231 -23.71 -20.83 32.16
CA ILE A 231 -24.72 -21.66 32.82
C ILE A 231 -24.18 -23.08 32.96
N THR A 232 -23.30 -23.31 33.93
CA THR A 232 -23.09 -24.59 34.59
C THR A 232 -22.36 -24.36 35.91
N ILE A 233 -23.11 -24.24 36.99
CA ILE A 233 -22.71 -24.54 38.37
C ILE A 233 -23.61 -25.69 38.78
#